data_5e9e4d97fd1c78d4c7efa131f611fbb1
#
_entry.id   5e9e4d97fd1c78d4c7efa131f611fbb1
#
_cell.length_a   1.000
_cell.length_b   1.000
_cell.length_c   1.000
_cell.angle_alpha   90.00
_cell.angle_beta   90.00
_cell.angle_gamma   90.00
#
_symmetry.space_group_name_H-M   'P 1'
#
loop_
_entity.id
_entity.type
_entity.pdbx_description
1 polymer ?
#
loop_
_entity_poly.entity_id
_entity_poly.type
_entity_poly.pdbx_seq_one_letter_code
_entity_poly.pdbx_strand_id
1 'polypeptide(L)'
;GARQRAEAGELAFGTVDCWLLWNLTGGRSHKTDATNASRTALFNIHSQQWDDELLTLFRVPRALLPEVLDSAADFGTTDRQWLGASVQVAGIAGDQHAALIGQACFEPGMAKSTYGTGCFLMLNTGEKALRSENRLLTTMAYRLNGKPC
;
A
#
# COMPACT_ATOMS: atom_id res chain seq x y z
N GLY A 1 9.95 -4.52 -26.83
CA GLY A 1 8.85 -5.22 -26.16
C GLY A 1 8.45 -4.56 -24.83
N ALA A 2 7.41 -5.06 -24.15
CA ALA A 2 6.91 -4.45 -22.91
C ALA A 2 7.98 -4.37 -21.81
N ARG A 3 8.84 -5.38 -21.70
CA ARG A 3 9.95 -5.39 -20.73
C ARG A 3 10.94 -4.24 -20.93
N GLN A 4 11.37 -4.00 -22.15
CA GLN A 4 12.30 -2.91 -22.46
C GLN A 4 11.68 -1.54 -22.13
N ARG A 5 10.38 -1.37 -22.41
CA ARG A 5 9.64 -0.16 -22.06
C ARG A 5 9.52 0.01 -20.54
N ALA A 6 9.32 -1.10 -19.82
CA ALA A 6 9.29 -1.10 -18.37
C ALA A 6 10.63 -0.70 -17.74
N GLU A 7 11.73 -1.24 -18.28
CA GLU A 7 13.10 -0.92 -17.85
C GLU A 7 13.48 0.54 -18.19
N ALA A 8 12.91 1.08 -19.28
CA ALA A 8 13.05 2.48 -19.65
C ALA A 8 12.17 3.46 -18.86
N GLY A 9 11.32 2.96 -17.93
CA GLY A 9 10.41 3.80 -17.15
C GLY A 9 9.19 4.33 -17.93
N GLU A 10 8.90 3.75 -19.10
CA GLU A 10 7.74 4.14 -19.93
C GLU A 10 6.42 3.51 -19.48
N LEU A 11 6.50 2.56 -18.57
CA LEU A 11 5.33 1.86 -18.01
C LEU A 11 5.32 2.04 -16.51
N ALA A 12 4.12 2.08 -15.93
CA ALA A 12 3.89 2.15 -14.50
C ALA A 12 3.07 0.93 -14.06
N PHE A 13 3.41 0.40 -12.89
CA PHE A 13 2.64 -0.62 -12.18
C PHE A 13 2.07 -0.02 -10.91
N GLY A 14 0.92 -0.53 -10.49
CA GLY A 14 0.36 -0.20 -9.19
C GLY A 14 -0.79 -1.12 -8.83
N THR A 15 -1.09 -1.15 -7.55
CA THR A 15 -2.33 -1.67 -7.00
C THR A 15 -3.49 -0.73 -7.34
N VAL A 16 -4.71 -1.09 -7.02
CA VAL A 16 -5.91 -0.30 -7.40
C VAL A 16 -5.88 1.13 -6.89
N ASP A 17 -5.29 1.37 -5.72
CA ASP A 17 -5.07 2.69 -5.14
C ASP A 17 -4.16 3.58 -5.99
N CYS A 18 -3.06 3.02 -6.52
CA CYS A 18 -2.17 3.74 -7.46
C CYS A 18 -2.93 4.15 -8.73
N TRP A 19 -3.70 3.23 -9.29
CA TRP A 19 -4.49 3.51 -10.51
C TRP A 19 -5.53 4.60 -10.24
N LEU A 20 -6.21 4.52 -9.11
CA LEU A 20 -7.19 5.51 -8.69
C LEU A 20 -6.52 6.89 -8.49
N LEU A 21 -5.43 6.92 -7.75
CA LEU A 21 -4.64 8.13 -7.51
C LEU A 21 -4.14 8.76 -8.82
N TRP A 22 -3.59 7.94 -9.71
CA TRP A 22 -3.14 8.38 -11.03
C TRP A 22 -4.26 9.08 -11.80
N ASN A 23 -5.44 8.47 -11.87
CA ASN A 23 -6.59 9.06 -12.55
C ASN A 23 -7.10 10.32 -11.85
N LEU A 24 -7.27 10.30 -10.53
CA LEU A 24 -7.73 11.44 -9.75
C LEU A 24 -6.81 12.66 -9.88
N THR A 25 -5.51 12.42 -10.00
CA THR A 25 -4.51 13.49 -10.12
C THR A 25 -4.19 13.88 -11.56
N GLY A 26 -4.87 13.31 -12.56
CA GLY A 26 -4.60 13.57 -13.98
C GLY A 26 -3.19 13.15 -14.41
N GLY A 27 -2.70 12.01 -13.91
CA GLY A 27 -1.41 11.43 -14.25
C GLY A 27 -0.20 12.08 -13.56
N ARG A 28 -0.42 12.90 -12.54
CA ARG A 28 0.66 13.62 -11.85
C ARG A 28 1.25 12.90 -10.66
N SER A 29 0.58 11.88 -10.12
CA SER A 29 1.05 11.16 -8.94
C SER A 29 1.05 9.65 -9.16
N HIS A 30 2.22 9.04 -9.02
CA HIS A 30 2.44 7.60 -9.06
C HIS A 30 2.97 7.14 -7.69
N LYS A 31 2.06 7.03 -6.74
CA LYS A 31 2.35 6.74 -5.33
C LYS A 31 1.42 5.68 -4.78
N THR A 32 1.85 5.01 -3.72
CA THR A 32 1.05 4.07 -2.91
C THR A 32 1.41 4.23 -1.45
N ASP A 33 0.68 3.58 -0.55
CA ASP A 33 1.05 3.52 0.85
C ASP A 33 1.66 2.15 1.25
N ALA A 34 2.26 2.09 2.44
CA ALA A 34 2.91 0.88 2.93
C ALA A 34 1.93 -0.30 3.07
N THR A 35 0.64 -0.06 3.36
CA THR A 35 -0.36 -1.14 3.51
C THR A 35 -0.63 -1.84 2.18
N ASN A 36 -0.83 -1.08 1.10
CA ASN A 36 -1.02 -1.62 -0.25
C ASN A 36 0.28 -2.24 -0.77
N ALA A 37 1.42 -1.59 -0.60
CA ALA A 37 2.72 -2.11 -1.03
C ALA A 37 3.01 -3.48 -0.39
N SER A 38 2.70 -3.68 0.89
CA SER A 38 2.91 -4.94 1.61
C SER A 38 2.10 -6.12 1.07
N ARG A 39 1.08 -5.88 0.23
CA ARG A 39 0.26 -6.92 -0.41
C ARG A 39 0.77 -7.38 -1.77
N THR A 40 1.84 -6.80 -2.27
CA THR A 40 2.36 -7.07 -3.62
C THR A 40 3.31 -8.27 -3.70
N ALA A 41 3.79 -8.80 -2.57
CA ALA A 41 4.90 -9.75 -2.46
C ALA A 41 6.26 -9.20 -2.99
N LEU A 42 6.38 -7.88 -3.15
CA LEU A 42 7.60 -7.19 -3.61
C LEU A 42 8.15 -6.21 -2.58
N PHE A 43 7.39 -5.97 -1.52
CA PHE A 43 7.72 -5.01 -0.47
C PHE A 43 8.24 -5.72 0.78
N ASN A 44 9.37 -5.27 1.30
CA ASN A 44 9.96 -5.80 2.52
C ASN A 44 9.40 -5.05 3.73
N ILE A 45 8.61 -5.72 4.55
CA ILE A 45 7.97 -5.13 5.74
C ILE A 45 8.96 -4.77 6.85
N HIS A 46 10.17 -5.29 6.81
CA HIS A 46 11.22 -4.97 7.80
C HIS A 46 12.02 -3.73 7.41
N SER A 47 12.47 -3.65 6.15
CA SER A 47 13.20 -2.49 5.63
C SER A 47 12.29 -1.34 5.21
N GLN A 48 10.99 -1.57 5.07
CA GLN A 48 9.97 -0.61 4.64
C GLN A 48 10.21 -0.08 3.22
N GLN A 49 10.74 -0.92 2.35
CA GLN A 49 11.08 -0.59 0.95
C GLN A 49 10.76 -1.74 0.00
N TRP A 50 10.72 -1.45 -1.29
CA TRP A 50 10.73 -2.46 -2.32
C TRP A 50 11.99 -3.34 -2.19
N ASP A 51 11.81 -4.65 -2.21
CA ASP A 51 12.87 -5.63 -1.96
C ASP A 51 13.58 -6.02 -3.26
N ASP A 52 14.85 -5.69 -3.38
CA ASP A 52 15.61 -5.94 -4.61
C ASP A 52 15.82 -7.43 -4.91
N GLU A 53 15.87 -8.29 -3.89
CA GLU A 53 15.95 -9.75 -4.08
C GLU A 53 14.63 -10.28 -4.66
N LEU A 54 13.50 -9.83 -4.13
CA LEU A 54 12.17 -10.19 -4.65
C LEU A 54 11.95 -9.64 -6.05
N LEU A 55 12.35 -8.39 -6.31
CA LEU A 55 12.28 -7.81 -7.65
C LEU A 55 13.09 -8.61 -8.67
N THR A 56 14.27 -9.07 -8.28
CA THR A 56 15.12 -9.92 -9.11
C THR A 56 14.49 -11.29 -9.34
N LEU A 57 14.00 -11.92 -8.27
CA LEU A 57 13.34 -13.23 -8.32
C LEU A 57 12.13 -13.23 -9.26
N PHE A 58 11.26 -12.23 -9.12
CA PHE A 58 10.06 -12.09 -9.95
C PHE A 58 10.33 -11.38 -11.29
N ARG A 59 11.57 -10.95 -11.52
CA ARG A 59 11.99 -10.22 -12.73
C ARG A 59 11.18 -8.94 -12.97
N VAL A 60 10.89 -8.20 -11.91
CA VAL A 60 10.14 -6.94 -11.96
C VAL A 60 11.12 -5.77 -12.02
N PRO A 61 11.10 -4.94 -13.08
CA PRO A 61 11.93 -3.73 -13.12
C PRO A 61 11.49 -2.72 -12.04
N ARG A 62 12.46 -2.22 -11.24
CA ARG A 62 12.19 -1.23 -10.20
C ARG A 62 11.54 0.05 -10.73
N ALA A 63 11.87 0.43 -11.96
CA ALA A 63 11.31 1.62 -12.62
C ALA A 63 9.80 1.59 -12.83
N LEU A 64 9.17 0.40 -12.73
CA LEU A 64 7.70 0.25 -12.78
C LEU A 64 7.00 0.69 -11.50
N LEU A 65 7.69 0.65 -10.35
CA LEU A 65 7.05 0.67 -9.05
C LEU A 65 6.79 2.09 -8.55
N PRO A 66 5.65 2.31 -7.85
CA PRO A 66 5.33 3.59 -7.28
C PRO A 66 6.22 3.95 -6.08
N GLU A 67 6.27 5.22 -5.74
CA GLU A 67 6.80 5.68 -4.47
C GLU A 67 5.91 5.20 -3.33
N VAL A 68 6.52 4.67 -2.25
CA VAL A 68 5.78 4.17 -1.08
C VAL A 68 5.83 5.19 0.05
N LEU A 69 4.69 5.74 0.38
CA LEU A 69 4.52 6.72 1.46
C LEU A 69 3.90 6.10 2.71
N ASP A 70 3.83 6.90 3.76
CA ASP A 70 3.03 6.62 4.95
C ASP A 70 1.53 6.62 4.58
N SER A 71 0.71 5.93 5.37
CA SER A 71 -0.75 5.86 5.10
C SER A 71 -1.42 7.23 5.20
N ALA A 72 -0.86 8.16 6.00
CA ALA A 72 -1.21 9.58 6.02
C ALA A 72 -0.02 10.40 5.50
N ALA A 73 -0.12 10.89 4.26
CA ALA A 73 0.95 11.62 3.58
C ALA A 73 0.37 12.48 2.45
N ASP A 74 1.22 13.25 1.80
CA ASP A 74 0.83 14.00 0.60
C ASP A 74 0.93 13.13 -0.65
N PHE A 75 -0.21 12.61 -1.08
CA PHE A 75 -0.33 11.85 -2.32
C PHE A 75 -0.56 12.73 -3.55
N GLY A 76 -0.76 14.03 -3.38
CA GLY A 76 -1.04 15.00 -4.43
C GLY A 76 -2.46 15.54 -4.37
N THR A 77 -2.87 16.24 -5.42
CA THR A 77 -4.17 16.95 -5.50
C THR A 77 -4.99 16.44 -6.68
N THR A 78 -6.29 16.27 -6.45
CA THR A 78 -7.21 15.85 -7.51
C THR A 78 -7.30 16.89 -8.63
N ASP A 79 -7.55 16.42 -9.84
CA ASP A 79 -7.94 17.29 -10.94
C ASP A 79 -9.35 17.82 -10.70
N ARG A 80 -9.56 19.11 -11.02
CA ARG A 80 -10.84 19.80 -10.86
C ARG A 80 -12.00 19.14 -11.59
N GLN A 81 -11.72 18.43 -12.68
CA GLN A 81 -12.76 17.76 -13.48
C GLN A 81 -13.58 16.75 -12.67
N TRP A 82 -13.01 16.16 -11.61
CA TRP A 82 -13.66 15.13 -10.82
C TRP A 82 -14.61 15.70 -9.74
N LEU A 83 -14.19 16.76 -9.05
CA LEU A 83 -14.88 17.28 -7.87
C LEU A 83 -15.25 18.76 -7.98
N GLY A 84 -15.01 19.41 -9.14
CA GLY A 84 -15.20 20.84 -9.34
C GLY A 84 -14.15 21.73 -8.63
N ALA A 85 -13.32 21.13 -7.77
CA ALA A 85 -12.23 21.78 -7.04
C ALA A 85 -11.03 20.84 -6.94
N SER A 86 -9.84 21.41 -6.70
CA SER A 86 -8.65 20.64 -6.37
C SER A 86 -8.68 20.29 -4.89
N VAL A 87 -8.72 19.01 -4.56
CA VAL A 87 -8.77 18.47 -3.20
C VAL A 87 -7.49 17.67 -2.95
N GLN A 88 -6.83 17.90 -1.82
CA GLN A 88 -5.65 17.14 -1.44
C GLN A 88 -6.03 15.69 -1.11
N VAL A 89 -5.28 14.75 -1.65
CA VAL A 89 -5.34 13.33 -1.24
C VAL A 89 -4.31 13.14 -0.13
N ALA A 90 -4.78 13.10 1.11
CA ALA A 90 -3.94 13.11 2.31
C ALA A 90 -3.82 11.74 2.99
N GLY A 91 -4.44 10.70 2.45
CA GLY A 91 -4.38 9.36 3.01
C GLY A 91 -4.76 8.29 2.01
N ILE A 92 -4.06 7.17 2.08
CA ILE A 92 -4.34 5.93 1.36
C ILE A 92 -4.16 4.75 2.32
N ALA A 93 -5.05 3.78 2.26
CA ALA A 93 -4.90 2.51 2.97
C ALA A 93 -5.63 1.40 2.21
N GLY A 94 -5.13 0.18 2.28
CA GLY A 94 -5.86 -0.99 1.81
C GLY A 94 -7.18 -1.16 2.56
N ASP A 95 -8.21 -1.70 1.93
CA ASP A 95 -9.57 -1.79 2.47
C ASP A 95 -9.64 -2.47 3.85
N GLN A 96 -8.92 -3.58 4.03
CA GLN A 96 -8.86 -4.30 5.29
C GLN A 96 -8.11 -3.53 6.38
N HIS A 97 -7.11 -2.75 5.99
CA HIS A 97 -6.32 -1.89 6.87
C HIS A 97 -7.12 -0.64 7.27
N ALA A 98 -7.84 -0.05 6.33
CA ALA A 98 -8.79 1.02 6.60
C ALA A 98 -9.89 0.57 7.57
N ALA A 99 -10.39 -0.68 7.43
CA ALA A 99 -11.35 -1.25 8.36
C ALA A 99 -10.76 -1.48 9.76
N LEU A 100 -9.47 -1.86 9.88
CA LEU A 100 -8.78 -1.98 11.17
C LEU A 100 -8.72 -0.63 11.88
N ILE A 101 -8.36 0.43 11.15
CA ILE A 101 -8.33 1.82 11.65
C ILE A 101 -9.75 2.28 12.00
N GLY A 102 -10.72 2.05 11.12
CA GLY A 102 -12.11 2.45 11.32
C GLY A 102 -12.80 1.78 12.53
N GLN A 103 -12.30 0.60 12.95
CA GLN A 103 -12.73 -0.10 14.18
C GLN A 103 -11.83 0.23 15.37
N ALA A 104 -10.96 1.24 15.26
CA ALA A 104 -10.07 1.71 16.31
C ALA A 104 -9.15 0.63 16.91
N CYS A 105 -8.72 -0.35 16.11
CA CYS A 105 -7.83 -1.42 16.56
C CYS A 105 -6.36 -0.94 16.60
N PHE A 106 -6.06 0.04 17.45
CA PHE A 106 -4.74 0.68 17.53
C PHE A 106 -3.78 0.02 18.52
N GLU A 107 -4.31 -0.77 19.47
CA GLU A 107 -3.49 -1.40 20.50
C GLU A 107 -3.13 -2.84 20.12
N PRO A 108 -1.91 -3.34 20.47
CA PRO A 108 -1.57 -4.74 20.31
C PRO A 108 -2.59 -5.66 20.99
N GLY A 109 -3.02 -6.70 20.29
CA GLY A 109 -4.05 -7.64 20.73
C GLY A 109 -5.46 -7.29 20.29
N MET A 110 -5.70 -6.07 19.79
CA MET A 110 -6.99 -5.73 19.19
C MET A 110 -7.14 -6.39 17.82
N ALA A 111 -8.33 -6.86 17.53
CA ALA A 111 -8.64 -7.55 16.29
C ALA A 111 -9.95 -7.05 15.68
N LYS A 112 -10.02 -7.06 14.37
CA LYS A 112 -11.24 -6.85 13.61
C LYS A 112 -11.54 -8.05 12.74
N SER A 113 -12.80 -8.33 12.51
CA SER A 113 -13.23 -9.32 11.53
C SER A 113 -14.24 -8.70 10.57
N THR A 114 -14.00 -8.90 9.28
CA THR A 114 -14.89 -8.48 8.22
C THR A 114 -15.54 -9.72 7.61
N TYR A 115 -16.85 -9.76 7.59
CA TYR A 115 -17.64 -10.82 6.97
C TYR A 115 -18.34 -10.27 5.73
N GLY A 116 -17.98 -10.80 4.57
CA GLY A 116 -18.56 -10.47 3.27
C GLY A 116 -18.51 -11.70 2.37
N THR A 117 -18.24 -11.52 1.09
CA THR A 117 -17.96 -12.62 0.15
C THR A 117 -16.76 -13.45 0.62
N GLY A 118 -15.80 -12.82 1.29
CA GLY A 118 -14.72 -13.45 2.06
C GLY A 118 -14.73 -12.98 3.50
N CYS A 119 -14.07 -13.76 4.39
CA CYS A 119 -13.88 -13.41 5.80
C CYS A 119 -12.43 -13.02 6.03
N PHE A 120 -12.20 -11.83 6.60
CA PHE A 120 -10.87 -11.29 6.82
C PHE A 120 -10.71 -10.90 8.29
N LEU A 121 -9.99 -11.73 9.03
CA LEU A 121 -9.55 -11.43 10.39
C LEU A 121 -8.19 -10.74 10.36
N MET A 122 -8.07 -9.60 11.03
CA MET A 122 -6.79 -8.93 11.26
C MET A 122 -6.58 -8.72 12.75
N LEU A 123 -5.39 -9.04 13.21
CA LEU A 123 -4.93 -8.83 14.58
C LEU A 123 -3.78 -7.82 14.57
N ASN A 124 -3.88 -6.77 15.35
CA ASN A 124 -2.78 -5.84 15.59
C ASN A 124 -1.74 -6.52 16.49
N THR A 125 -0.51 -6.68 15.99
CA THR A 125 0.62 -7.28 16.73
C THR A 125 1.61 -6.23 17.24
N GLY A 126 1.30 -4.95 17.08
CA GLY A 126 2.19 -3.83 17.37
C GLY A 126 3.37 -3.77 16.39
N GLU A 127 4.52 -3.30 16.86
CA GLU A 127 5.72 -3.11 16.03
C GLU A 127 6.46 -4.42 15.69
N LYS A 128 5.96 -5.57 16.17
CA LYS A 128 6.62 -6.86 15.98
C LYS A 128 5.98 -7.64 14.83
N ALA A 129 6.75 -7.89 13.79
CA ALA A 129 6.38 -8.81 12.73
C ALA A 129 6.42 -10.26 13.26
N LEU A 130 5.27 -10.82 13.63
CA LEU A 130 5.17 -12.17 14.13
C LEU A 130 5.04 -13.17 12.98
N ARG A 131 5.82 -14.24 13.04
CA ARG A 131 5.65 -15.38 12.15
C ARG A 131 4.58 -16.31 12.73
N SER A 132 3.50 -16.51 11.99
CA SER A 132 2.43 -17.42 12.39
C SER A 132 2.83 -18.89 12.13
N GLU A 133 2.56 -19.76 13.10
CA GLU A 133 2.67 -21.21 12.94
C GLU A 133 1.41 -21.81 12.27
N ASN A 134 0.36 -21.02 12.11
CA ASN A 134 -0.94 -21.42 11.57
C ASN A 134 -1.21 -20.89 10.15
N ARG A 135 -0.17 -20.61 9.38
CA ARG A 135 -0.25 -20.12 7.98
C ARG A 135 -0.98 -18.78 7.81
N LEU A 136 -1.05 -17.96 8.86
CA LEU A 136 -1.52 -16.57 8.74
C LEU A 136 -0.40 -15.71 8.15
N LEU A 137 -0.80 -14.69 7.39
CA LEU A 137 0.14 -13.76 6.78
C LEU A 137 0.39 -12.58 7.72
N THR A 138 1.64 -12.17 7.82
CA THR A 138 2.02 -10.90 8.44
C THR A 138 2.05 -9.81 7.37
N THR A 139 1.51 -8.64 7.69
CA THR A 139 1.41 -7.50 6.80
C THR A 139 1.56 -6.21 7.61
N MET A 140 1.69 -5.08 6.93
CA MET A 140 1.66 -3.77 7.57
C MET A 140 0.22 -3.42 7.96
N ALA A 141 -0.04 -3.00 9.19
CA ALA A 141 -1.34 -2.47 9.57
C ALA A 141 -1.49 -1.00 9.10
N TYR A 142 -0.47 -0.20 9.31
CA TYR A 142 -0.30 1.17 8.80
C TYR A 142 1.14 1.63 9.01
N ARG A 143 1.51 2.73 8.38
CA ARG A 143 2.75 3.45 8.67
C ARG A 143 2.44 4.93 8.85
N LEU A 144 2.86 5.51 9.97
CA LEU A 144 2.65 6.91 10.31
C LEU A 144 3.95 7.52 10.86
N ASN A 145 4.35 8.69 10.33
CA ASN A 145 5.60 9.36 10.70
C ASN A 145 6.83 8.44 10.62
N GLY A 146 6.87 7.59 9.59
CA GLY A 146 7.92 6.61 9.37
C GLY A 146 7.89 5.40 10.33
N LYS A 147 6.91 5.33 11.25
CA LYS A 147 6.77 4.22 12.20
C LYS A 147 5.77 3.19 11.68
N PRO A 148 6.20 1.95 11.45
CA PRO A 148 5.33 0.85 11.04
C PRO A 148 4.57 0.24 12.23
N CYS A 149 3.37 -0.23 11.95
CA CYS A 149 2.58 -1.07 12.83
C CYS A 149 2.14 -2.33 12.07
#